data_6fec2d04880c80a17938fc57d15487dc
#
_entry.id   6fec2d04880c80a17938fc57d15487dc
#
_cell.length_a   1.000
_cell.length_b   1.000
_cell.length_c   1.000
_cell.angle_alpha   90.00
_cell.angle_beta   90.00
_cell.angle_gamma   90.00
#
_symmetry.space_group_name_H-M   'P 1'
#
loop_
_entity.id
_entity.type
_entity.pdbx_description
1 polymer ?
#
loop_
_entity_poly.entity_id
_entity_poly.type
_entity_poly.pdbx_seq_one_letter_code
_entity_poly.pdbx_strand_id
1 'polypeptide(L)'
;MSRFSEFVHKARTGFSRNFWIANTLELFERFAYYGSKAILAVFVAEQVGLGPEKAGWLVGSLFNTLLYFLPILAGTVVDRYGFKKSLLACFSIFCVGYLLIGLGGLPAGKPLVEALGPEVYMVVALIVTAIGGSLIKPCIVGTVARTTTPDTKALGYSFYYTLVNLGGAIGPILALQVRENLGISYVLVMSSLTSLALALSTLIFFTEPERPADAPPARSMAKVLGDMVLVFGNLRFMAFLVIFSGFWAMFWNIFYALPFYVRDVLHFEKFELIETVDAWSIILFTIPAGALAKKLSPMAAMTLGFALASGSWFVMGSSPTLAVCIGAIMIFALGEAIQAPRYYEYVADLAPKAQVGTYMGFAFLPIAIGTFIAGALSGHLVASYVEPFKAGVPGAAPPQHMWFVLGGIGVVSTLAMIAYDRLVARRRPA
;
A
#
# COMPACT_ATOMS: atom_id res chain seq x y z
N MET A 1 -40.09 -2.23 -2.87
CA MET A 1 -38.94 -2.97 -2.28
C MET A 1 -38.22 -2.04 -1.32
N SER A 2 -37.77 -2.53 -0.16
CA SER A 2 -36.94 -1.69 0.72
C SER A 2 -35.57 -1.41 0.04
N ARG A 3 -34.91 -0.30 0.36
CA ARG A 3 -33.54 0.01 -0.15
C ARG A 3 -32.57 -1.15 0.07
N PHE A 4 -32.73 -1.87 1.16
CA PHE A 4 -31.93 -3.05 1.48
C PHE A 4 -32.22 -4.23 0.52
N SER A 5 -33.48 -4.49 0.22
CA SER A 5 -33.89 -5.53 -0.74
C SER A 5 -33.38 -5.24 -2.16
N GLU A 6 -33.40 -3.97 -2.56
CA GLU A 6 -32.84 -3.53 -3.86
C GLU A 6 -31.31 -3.69 -3.89
N PHE A 7 -30.61 -3.33 -2.81
CA PHE A 7 -29.18 -3.56 -2.68
C PHE A 7 -28.82 -5.04 -2.79
N VAL A 8 -29.51 -5.91 -2.05
CA VAL A 8 -29.27 -7.37 -2.07
C VAL A 8 -29.53 -7.93 -3.46
N HIS A 9 -30.60 -7.48 -4.12
CA HIS A 9 -30.93 -7.89 -5.49
C HIS A 9 -29.83 -7.46 -6.47
N LYS A 10 -29.39 -6.19 -6.46
CA LYS A 10 -28.29 -5.69 -7.30
C LYS A 10 -26.97 -6.40 -7.01
N ALA A 11 -26.65 -6.68 -5.75
CA ALA A 11 -25.44 -7.42 -5.38
C ALA A 11 -25.46 -8.86 -5.95
N ARG A 12 -26.63 -9.50 -5.97
CA ARG A 12 -26.77 -10.90 -6.38
C ARG A 12 -26.88 -11.09 -7.90
N THR A 13 -27.49 -10.15 -8.62
CA THR A 13 -27.79 -10.28 -10.04
C THR A 13 -27.05 -9.28 -10.94
N GLY A 14 -26.51 -8.22 -10.37
CA GLY A 14 -25.90 -7.11 -11.12
C GLY A 14 -24.44 -7.31 -11.54
N PHE A 15 -23.83 -8.44 -11.17
CA PHE A 15 -22.41 -8.70 -11.45
C PHE A 15 -22.20 -10.04 -12.15
N SER A 16 -21.27 -10.04 -13.11
CA SER A 16 -20.89 -11.25 -13.83
C SER A 16 -20.10 -12.21 -12.93
N ARG A 17 -20.06 -13.49 -13.31
CA ARG A 17 -19.22 -14.50 -12.65
C ARG A 17 -17.77 -14.04 -12.56
N ASN A 18 -17.26 -13.44 -13.63
CA ASN A 18 -15.87 -13.00 -13.71
C ASN A 18 -15.54 -11.84 -12.75
N PHE A 19 -16.52 -10.97 -12.44
CA PHE A 19 -16.40 -9.96 -11.39
C PHE A 19 -16.10 -10.59 -10.03
N TRP A 20 -16.87 -11.62 -9.65
CA TRP A 20 -16.68 -12.30 -8.37
C TRP A 20 -15.38 -13.08 -8.31
N ILE A 21 -14.98 -13.74 -9.40
CA ILE A 21 -13.68 -14.42 -9.49
C ILE A 21 -12.56 -13.43 -9.28
N ALA A 22 -12.53 -12.28 -9.99
CA ALA A 22 -11.50 -11.27 -9.85
C ALA A 22 -11.39 -10.73 -8.42
N ASN A 23 -12.53 -10.43 -7.79
CA ASN A 23 -12.57 -9.93 -6.42
C ASN A 23 -12.15 -11.00 -5.39
N THR A 24 -12.44 -12.27 -5.64
CA THR A 24 -11.96 -13.38 -4.79
C THR A 24 -10.46 -13.56 -4.93
N LEU A 25 -9.92 -13.50 -6.15
CA LEU A 25 -8.47 -13.53 -6.39
C LEU A 25 -7.77 -12.37 -5.66
N GLU A 26 -8.32 -11.16 -5.75
CA GLU A 26 -7.79 -10.00 -5.02
C GLU A 26 -7.80 -10.22 -3.51
N LEU A 27 -8.91 -10.70 -2.93
CA LEU A 27 -9.01 -10.92 -1.48
C LEU A 27 -7.91 -11.85 -0.96
N PHE A 28 -7.73 -13.01 -1.59
CA PHE A 28 -6.68 -13.96 -1.16
C PHE A 28 -5.28 -13.44 -1.43
N GLU A 29 -5.09 -12.71 -2.54
CA GLU A 29 -3.82 -12.03 -2.78
C GLU A 29 -3.55 -10.97 -1.71
N ARG A 30 -4.56 -10.19 -1.29
CA ARG A 30 -4.42 -9.23 -0.20
C ARG A 30 -4.05 -9.89 1.13
N PHE A 31 -4.58 -11.09 1.42
CA PHE A 31 -4.15 -11.85 2.61
C PHE A 31 -2.66 -12.18 2.54
N ALA A 32 -2.18 -12.68 1.42
CA ALA A 32 -0.76 -13.00 1.22
C ALA A 32 0.12 -11.73 1.28
N TYR A 33 -0.31 -10.67 0.61
CA TYR A 33 0.43 -9.42 0.55
C TYR A 33 0.54 -8.73 1.92
N TYR A 34 -0.59 -8.49 2.61
CA TYR A 34 -0.55 -7.82 3.91
C TYR A 34 0.04 -8.70 5.00
N GLY A 35 -0.16 -10.02 4.91
CA GLY A 35 0.50 -10.96 5.82
C GLY A 35 2.01 -10.96 5.68
N SER A 36 2.54 -11.05 4.46
CA SER A 36 3.99 -10.96 4.23
C SER A 36 4.55 -9.58 4.55
N LYS A 37 3.83 -8.51 4.23
CA LYS A 37 4.22 -7.14 4.50
C LYS A 37 4.39 -6.85 5.99
N ALA A 38 3.48 -7.38 6.82
CA ALA A 38 3.52 -7.20 8.27
C ALA A 38 4.83 -7.69 8.91
N ILE A 39 5.44 -8.74 8.35
CA ILE A 39 6.65 -9.33 8.93
C ILE A 39 7.93 -8.97 8.17
N LEU A 40 7.82 -8.40 6.97
CA LEU A 40 8.94 -8.36 6.02
C LEU A 40 10.13 -7.53 6.52
N ALA A 41 9.89 -6.40 7.18
CA ALA A 41 10.95 -5.56 7.73
C ALA A 41 11.73 -6.30 8.84
N VAL A 42 11.01 -6.94 9.76
CA VAL A 42 11.59 -7.75 10.84
C VAL A 42 12.32 -8.97 10.26
N PHE A 43 11.73 -9.64 9.27
CA PHE A 43 12.34 -10.78 8.58
C PHE A 43 13.70 -10.41 7.95
N VAL A 44 13.76 -9.32 7.20
CA VAL A 44 15.00 -8.88 6.54
C VAL A 44 16.05 -8.43 7.56
N ALA A 45 15.61 -7.70 8.60
CA ALA A 45 16.52 -7.21 9.62
C ALA A 45 17.14 -8.32 10.46
N GLU A 46 16.34 -9.27 10.94
CA GLU A 46 16.73 -10.24 11.97
C GLU A 46 16.93 -11.64 11.42
N GLN A 47 15.97 -12.17 10.66
CA GLN A 47 16.06 -13.54 10.15
C GLN A 47 17.10 -13.67 9.05
N VAL A 48 17.19 -12.69 8.14
CA VAL A 48 18.27 -12.62 7.14
C VAL A 48 19.54 -12.01 7.73
N GLY A 49 19.42 -11.22 8.82
CA GLY A 49 20.55 -10.64 9.55
C GLY A 49 21.15 -9.39 8.93
N LEU A 50 20.38 -8.64 8.12
CA LEU A 50 20.87 -7.42 7.48
C LEU A 50 20.78 -6.16 8.36
N GLY A 51 20.10 -6.25 9.51
CA GLY A 51 19.87 -5.13 10.41
C GLY A 51 18.76 -4.16 9.94
N PRO A 52 18.29 -3.28 10.83
CA PRO A 52 17.11 -2.44 10.56
C PRO A 52 17.34 -1.39 9.46
N GLU A 53 18.53 -0.81 9.34
CA GLU A 53 18.83 0.19 8.29
C GLU A 53 18.73 -0.40 6.89
N LYS A 54 19.36 -1.55 6.64
CA LYS A 54 19.28 -2.24 5.35
C LYS A 54 17.88 -2.78 5.10
N ALA A 55 17.19 -3.27 6.13
CA ALA A 55 15.82 -3.73 6.00
C ALA A 55 14.89 -2.59 5.57
N GLY A 56 14.96 -1.43 6.21
CA GLY A 56 14.20 -0.25 5.81
C GLY A 56 14.46 0.15 4.36
N TRP A 57 15.74 0.21 3.97
CA TRP A 57 16.14 0.51 2.59
C TRP A 57 15.61 -0.53 1.59
N LEU A 58 15.78 -1.82 1.86
CA LEU A 58 15.38 -2.89 0.94
C LEU A 58 13.86 -3.01 0.81
N VAL A 59 13.15 -3.00 1.94
CA VAL A 59 11.70 -3.20 1.96
C VAL A 59 10.94 -1.94 1.56
N GLY A 60 11.33 -0.80 2.11
CA GLY A 60 10.66 0.48 1.84
C GLY A 60 11.19 1.14 0.58
N SER A 61 12.47 1.55 0.58
CA SER A 61 13.02 2.38 -0.49
C SER A 61 13.21 1.63 -1.81
N LEU A 62 13.48 0.33 -1.81
CA LEU A 62 13.60 -0.44 -3.04
C LEU A 62 12.29 -1.13 -3.41
N PHE A 63 11.86 -2.12 -2.62
CA PHE A 63 10.76 -3.01 -2.98
C PHE A 63 9.42 -2.29 -3.16
N ASN A 64 8.97 -1.57 -2.13
CA ASN A 64 7.67 -0.90 -2.20
C ASN A 64 7.69 0.29 -3.16
N THR A 65 8.81 0.99 -3.34
CA THR A 65 8.91 2.03 -4.37
C THR A 65 8.69 1.45 -5.76
N LEU A 66 9.34 0.34 -6.08
CA LEU A 66 9.12 -0.36 -7.35
C LEU A 66 7.68 -0.86 -7.49
N LEU A 67 7.13 -1.44 -6.42
CA LEU A 67 5.77 -1.97 -6.40
C LEU A 67 4.70 -0.91 -6.70
N TYR A 68 4.91 0.35 -6.31
CA TYR A 68 3.96 1.45 -6.56
C TYR A 68 4.32 2.32 -7.77
N PHE A 69 5.56 2.27 -8.25
CA PHE A 69 5.96 2.99 -9.45
C PHE A 69 5.68 2.18 -10.74
N LEU A 70 6.05 0.89 -10.75
CA LEU A 70 5.92 0.03 -11.93
C LEU A 70 4.48 -0.13 -12.46
N PRO A 71 3.39 -0.08 -11.66
CA PRO A 71 2.02 -0.15 -12.20
C PRO A 71 1.70 0.92 -13.24
N ILE A 72 2.38 2.07 -13.22
CA ILE A 72 2.25 3.13 -14.24
C ILE A 72 2.61 2.57 -15.62
N LEU A 73 3.61 1.70 -15.70
CA LEU A 73 4.07 1.04 -16.92
C LEU A 73 3.33 -0.28 -17.18
N ALA A 74 3.00 -1.02 -16.13
CA ALA A 74 2.39 -2.34 -16.21
C ALA A 74 1.02 -2.33 -16.90
N GLY A 75 0.28 -1.21 -16.83
CA GLY A 75 -0.98 -1.04 -17.55
C GLY A 75 -0.84 -1.29 -19.05
N THR A 76 0.29 -0.90 -19.67
CA THR A 76 0.53 -1.14 -21.11
C THR A 76 0.72 -2.63 -21.43
N VAL A 77 1.32 -3.37 -20.49
CA VAL A 77 1.50 -4.83 -20.61
C VAL A 77 0.14 -5.50 -20.56
N VAL A 78 -0.71 -5.09 -19.61
CA VAL A 78 -2.07 -5.62 -19.45
C VAL A 78 -2.94 -5.30 -20.67
N ASP A 79 -2.87 -4.09 -21.21
CA ASP A 79 -3.61 -3.68 -22.38
C ASP A 79 -3.20 -4.48 -23.64
N ARG A 80 -1.92 -4.87 -23.74
CA ARG A 80 -1.37 -5.63 -24.85
C ARG A 80 -1.65 -7.12 -24.78
N TYR A 81 -1.51 -7.73 -23.61
CA TYR A 81 -1.56 -9.19 -23.44
C TYR A 81 -2.88 -9.68 -22.85
N GLY A 82 -3.72 -8.77 -22.35
CA GLY A 82 -5.01 -9.07 -21.70
C GLY A 82 -4.86 -9.38 -20.20
N PHE A 83 -5.99 -9.39 -19.51
CA PHE A 83 -6.03 -9.56 -18.05
C PHE A 83 -5.65 -10.97 -17.60
N LYS A 84 -6.17 -12.01 -18.27
CA LYS A 84 -5.91 -13.40 -17.88
C LYS A 84 -4.42 -13.75 -17.92
N LYS A 85 -3.74 -13.42 -19.02
CA LYS A 85 -2.31 -13.70 -19.17
C LYS A 85 -1.48 -12.89 -18.19
N SER A 86 -1.85 -11.62 -17.97
CA SER A 86 -1.16 -10.74 -17.03
C SER A 86 -1.34 -11.17 -15.57
N LEU A 87 -2.55 -11.65 -15.18
CA LEU A 87 -2.78 -12.23 -13.85
C LEU A 87 -2.00 -13.54 -13.64
N LEU A 88 -1.95 -14.41 -14.66
CA LEU A 88 -1.14 -15.63 -14.60
C LEU A 88 0.33 -15.29 -14.39
N ALA A 89 0.87 -14.33 -15.17
CA ALA A 89 2.25 -13.86 -15.00
C ALA A 89 2.46 -13.25 -13.60
N CYS A 90 1.54 -12.39 -13.14
CA CYS A 90 1.57 -11.77 -11.82
C CYS A 90 1.71 -12.83 -10.71
N PHE A 91 0.77 -13.77 -10.64
CA PHE A 91 0.75 -14.78 -9.58
C PHE A 91 1.88 -15.80 -9.68
N SER A 92 2.31 -16.14 -10.90
CA SER A 92 3.49 -17.00 -11.09
C SER A 92 4.77 -16.33 -10.61
N ILE A 93 4.96 -15.05 -10.94
CA ILE A 93 6.13 -14.28 -10.48
C ILE A 93 6.05 -14.06 -8.97
N PHE A 94 4.88 -13.77 -8.40
CA PHE A 94 4.68 -13.68 -6.95
C PHE A 94 5.02 -15.00 -6.25
N CYS A 95 4.59 -16.14 -6.79
CA CYS A 95 4.92 -17.45 -6.24
C CYS A 95 6.44 -17.62 -6.13
N VAL A 96 7.18 -17.36 -7.21
CA VAL A 96 8.63 -17.43 -7.23
C VAL A 96 9.26 -16.39 -6.31
N GLY A 97 8.80 -15.15 -6.36
CA GLY A 97 9.34 -14.05 -5.57
C GLY A 97 9.20 -14.28 -4.06
N TYR A 98 7.99 -14.61 -3.59
CA TYR A 98 7.78 -14.92 -2.17
C TYR A 98 8.55 -16.16 -1.71
N LEU A 99 8.68 -17.19 -2.58
CA LEU A 99 9.50 -18.34 -2.27
C LEU A 99 10.97 -17.94 -2.10
N LEU A 100 11.53 -17.15 -3.02
CA LEU A 100 12.89 -16.66 -2.92
C LEU A 100 13.10 -15.85 -1.64
N ILE A 101 12.19 -14.93 -1.31
CA ILE A 101 12.31 -14.17 -0.06
C ILE A 101 12.31 -15.14 1.13
N GLY A 102 11.36 -16.07 1.22
CA GLY A 102 11.26 -17.03 2.33
C GLY A 102 12.48 -17.94 2.46
N LEU A 103 13.04 -18.40 1.34
CA LEU A 103 14.27 -19.18 1.32
C LEU A 103 15.47 -18.42 1.89
N GLY A 104 15.47 -17.09 1.82
CA GLY A 104 16.51 -16.25 2.44
C GLY A 104 16.69 -16.47 3.95
N GLY A 105 15.65 -16.95 4.64
CA GLY A 105 15.70 -17.27 6.07
C GLY A 105 15.66 -18.78 6.39
N LEU A 106 15.64 -19.66 5.38
CA LEU A 106 15.53 -21.11 5.55
C LEU A 106 16.85 -21.83 5.21
N PRO A 107 17.15 -22.97 5.86
CA PRO A 107 18.34 -23.77 5.55
C PRO A 107 18.46 -24.16 4.07
N ALA A 108 17.32 -24.43 3.41
CA ALA A 108 17.28 -24.80 1.99
C ALA A 108 17.78 -23.68 1.05
N GLY A 109 17.65 -22.42 1.45
CA GLY A 109 18.13 -21.28 0.66
C GLY A 109 19.60 -20.90 0.94
N LYS A 110 20.21 -21.46 2.01
CA LYS A 110 21.55 -21.11 2.46
C LYS A 110 22.62 -21.15 1.34
N PRO A 111 22.70 -22.18 0.47
CA PRO A 111 23.66 -22.18 -0.61
C PRO A 111 23.57 -21.03 -1.58
N LEU A 112 22.34 -20.58 -1.89
CA LEU A 112 22.09 -19.43 -2.78
C LEU A 112 22.45 -18.11 -2.09
N VAL A 113 22.08 -17.98 -0.80
CA VAL A 113 22.40 -16.79 0.00
C VAL A 113 23.90 -16.63 0.17
N GLU A 114 24.63 -17.73 0.43
CA GLU A 114 26.10 -17.70 0.55
C GLU A 114 26.79 -17.38 -0.77
N ALA A 115 26.28 -17.91 -1.90
CA ALA A 115 26.86 -17.67 -3.21
C ALA A 115 26.73 -16.20 -3.67
N LEU A 116 25.62 -15.53 -3.36
CA LEU A 116 25.34 -14.16 -3.80
C LEU A 116 25.65 -13.11 -2.73
N GLY A 117 25.77 -13.53 -1.48
CA GLY A 117 25.69 -12.65 -0.32
C GLY A 117 24.24 -12.27 0.02
N PRO A 118 23.89 -12.13 1.32
CA PRO A 118 22.52 -11.96 1.77
C PRO A 118 21.84 -10.68 1.21
N GLU A 119 22.60 -9.61 1.05
CA GLU A 119 22.07 -8.34 0.56
C GLU A 119 21.68 -8.43 -0.93
N VAL A 120 22.59 -8.92 -1.78
CA VAL A 120 22.32 -9.08 -3.22
C VAL A 120 21.20 -10.09 -3.47
N TYR A 121 21.20 -11.18 -2.71
CA TYR A 121 20.13 -12.17 -2.76
C TYR A 121 18.77 -11.54 -2.49
N MET A 122 18.64 -10.76 -1.40
CA MET A 122 17.40 -10.07 -1.04
C MET A 122 16.99 -9.03 -2.07
N VAL A 123 17.93 -8.25 -2.62
CA VAL A 123 17.65 -7.31 -3.71
C VAL A 123 17.00 -8.02 -4.89
N VAL A 124 17.56 -9.14 -5.34
CA VAL A 124 17.01 -9.91 -6.47
C VAL A 124 15.61 -10.45 -6.15
N ALA A 125 15.43 -11.07 -4.98
CA ALA A 125 14.17 -11.64 -4.56
C ALA A 125 13.05 -10.59 -4.46
N LEU A 126 13.36 -9.41 -3.91
CA LEU A 126 12.42 -8.29 -3.76
C LEU A 126 12.08 -7.66 -5.12
N ILE A 127 13.05 -7.49 -6.02
CA ILE A 127 12.79 -6.97 -7.38
C ILE A 127 11.87 -7.93 -8.16
N VAL A 128 12.15 -9.24 -8.12
CA VAL A 128 11.29 -10.24 -8.76
C VAL A 128 9.85 -10.12 -8.24
N THR A 129 9.70 -10.02 -6.92
CA THR A 129 8.37 -9.87 -6.29
C THR A 129 7.69 -8.57 -6.71
N ALA A 130 8.42 -7.44 -6.74
CA ALA A 130 7.88 -6.14 -7.16
C ALA A 130 7.40 -6.14 -8.60
N ILE A 131 8.12 -6.80 -9.52
CA ILE A 131 7.72 -6.94 -10.93
C ILE A 131 6.38 -7.70 -11.01
N GLY A 132 6.24 -8.83 -10.30
CA GLY A 132 4.97 -9.56 -10.24
C GLY A 132 3.83 -8.68 -9.72
N GLY A 133 4.06 -8.02 -8.59
CA GLY A 133 3.06 -7.17 -7.93
C GLY A 133 2.62 -5.96 -8.72
N SER A 134 3.45 -5.45 -9.62
CA SER A 134 3.10 -4.31 -10.46
C SER A 134 1.90 -4.57 -11.37
N LEU A 135 1.63 -5.82 -11.73
CA LEU A 135 0.56 -6.23 -12.64
C LEU A 135 -0.80 -6.33 -11.96
N ILE A 136 -0.86 -6.54 -10.62
CA ILE A 136 -2.12 -6.87 -9.94
C ILE A 136 -3.17 -5.76 -10.05
N LYS A 137 -2.81 -4.52 -9.71
CA LYS A 137 -3.74 -3.39 -9.70
C LYS A 137 -4.33 -3.09 -11.08
N PRO A 138 -3.55 -2.95 -12.17
CA PRO A 138 -4.11 -2.79 -13.50
C PRO A 138 -5.06 -3.92 -13.90
N CYS A 139 -4.74 -5.17 -13.55
CA CYS A 139 -5.57 -6.32 -13.89
C CYS A 139 -6.91 -6.33 -13.16
N ILE A 140 -6.89 -6.24 -11.83
CA ILE A 140 -8.11 -6.38 -11.03
C ILE A 140 -9.02 -5.16 -11.18
N VAL A 141 -8.47 -3.95 -11.04
CA VAL A 141 -9.24 -2.71 -11.21
C VAL A 141 -9.79 -2.60 -12.64
N GLY A 142 -9.00 -3.01 -13.64
CA GLY A 142 -9.43 -3.08 -15.02
C GLY A 142 -10.54 -4.11 -15.24
N THR A 143 -10.47 -5.29 -14.59
CA THR A 143 -11.54 -6.30 -14.64
C THR A 143 -12.83 -5.77 -14.00
N VAL A 144 -12.74 -5.14 -12.82
CA VAL A 144 -13.91 -4.51 -12.17
C VAL A 144 -14.54 -3.48 -13.10
N ALA A 145 -13.72 -2.62 -13.75
CA ALA A 145 -14.22 -1.62 -14.70
C ALA A 145 -14.97 -2.22 -15.89
N ARG A 146 -14.49 -3.36 -16.44
CA ARG A 146 -15.07 -4.03 -17.61
C ARG A 146 -16.25 -4.95 -17.29
N THR A 147 -16.38 -5.37 -16.05
CA THR A 147 -17.43 -6.30 -15.62
C THR A 147 -18.58 -5.63 -14.88
N THR A 148 -18.55 -4.29 -14.79
CA THR A 148 -19.60 -3.46 -14.19
C THR A 148 -20.28 -2.61 -15.25
N THR A 149 -21.59 -2.39 -15.09
CA THR A 149 -22.40 -1.43 -15.87
C THR A 149 -22.38 -0.04 -15.20
N PRO A 150 -22.80 1.02 -15.88
CA PRO A 150 -22.93 2.36 -15.24
C PRO A 150 -23.70 2.33 -13.91
N ASP A 151 -24.77 1.50 -13.82
CA ASP A 151 -25.64 1.40 -12.63
C ASP A 151 -25.01 0.59 -11.48
N THR A 152 -24.06 -0.30 -11.78
CA THR A 152 -23.40 -1.18 -10.79
C THR A 152 -21.96 -0.75 -10.49
N LYS A 153 -21.39 0.18 -11.26
CA LYS A 153 -19.98 0.58 -11.19
C LYS A 153 -19.58 1.05 -9.80
N ALA A 154 -20.34 1.98 -9.20
CA ALA A 154 -20.04 2.47 -7.86
C ALA A 154 -20.08 1.36 -6.81
N LEU A 155 -21.06 0.45 -6.89
CA LEU A 155 -21.19 -0.68 -5.99
C LEU A 155 -20.05 -1.69 -6.20
N GLY A 156 -19.65 -1.94 -7.45
CA GLY A 156 -18.53 -2.83 -7.77
C GLY A 156 -17.20 -2.35 -7.19
N TYR A 157 -16.90 -1.06 -7.31
CA TYR A 157 -15.71 -0.49 -6.67
C TYR A 157 -15.80 -0.47 -5.14
N SER A 158 -17.01 -0.34 -4.56
CA SER A 158 -17.20 -0.45 -3.11
C SER A 158 -16.90 -1.86 -2.61
N PHE A 159 -17.34 -2.90 -3.33
CA PHE A 159 -16.96 -4.29 -3.01
C PHE A 159 -15.45 -4.51 -3.09
N TYR A 160 -14.83 -4.09 -4.20
CA TYR A 160 -13.39 -4.17 -4.37
C TYR A 160 -12.63 -3.53 -3.19
N TYR A 161 -12.99 -2.29 -2.85
CA TYR A 161 -12.34 -1.54 -1.77
C TYR A 161 -12.54 -2.21 -0.39
N THR A 162 -13.75 -2.73 -0.13
CA THR A 162 -14.04 -3.46 1.11
C THR A 162 -13.18 -4.71 1.24
N LEU A 163 -13.02 -5.48 0.14
CA LEU A 163 -12.23 -6.70 0.15
C LEU A 163 -10.72 -6.42 0.32
N VAL A 164 -10.22 -5.32 -0.25
CA VAL A 164 -8.83 -4.86 -0.02
C VAL A 164 -8.59 -4.57 1.45
N ASN A 165 -9.49 -3.81 2.12
CA ASN A 165 -9.37 -3.50 3.54
C ASN A 165 -9.55 -4.73 4.43
N LEU A 166 -10.44 -5.66 4.06
CA LEU A 166 -10.59 -6.94 4.75
C LEU A 166 -9.30 -7.77 4.66
N GLY A 167 -8.61 -7.68 3.52
CA GLY A 167 -7.28 -8.26 3.34
C GLY A 167 -6.25 -7.69 4.32
N GLY A 168 -6.23 -6.36 4.47
CA GLY A 168 -5.37 -5.65 5.41
C GLY A 168 -5.68 -5.97 6.88
N ALA A 169 -6.95 -6.20 7.19
CA ALA A 169 -7.39 -6.53 8.56
C ALA A 169 -7.11 -7.99 8.95
N ILE A 170 -7.18 -8.93 8.01
CA ILE A 170 -7.07 -10.38 8.28
C ILE A 170 -5.67 -10.91 7.94
N GLY A 171 -5.03 -10.39 6.89
CA GLY A 171 -3.74 -10.89 6.42
C GLY A 171 -2.67 -10.98 7.50
N PRO A 172 -2.41 -9.92 8.29
CA PRO A 172 -1.45 -9.96 9.39
C PRO A 172 -1.83 -10.96 10.50
N ILE A 173 -3.13 -11.18 10.76
CA ILE A 173 -3.59 -12.19 11.74
C ILE A 173 -3.22 -13.61 11.27
N LEU A 174 -3.39 -13.89 9.98
CA LEU A 174 -2.97 -15.18 9.39
C LEU A 174 -1.45 -15.33 9.44
N ALA A 175 -0.70 -14.27 9.16
CA ALA A 175 0.75 -14.24 9.26
C ALA A 175 1.22 -14.52 10.70
N LEU A 176 0.58 -13.92 11.71
CA LEU A 176 0.86 -14.18 13.12
C LEU A 176 0.72 -15.68 13.44
N GLN A 177 -0.38 -16.32 13.02
CA GLN A 177 -0.60 -17.75 13.27
C GLN A 177 0.51 -18.61 12.64
N VAL A 178 0.92 -18.30 11.41
CA VAL A 178 2.00 -19.03 10.74
C VAL A 178 3.34 -18.76 11.43
N ARG A 179 3.63 -17.52 11.79
CA ARG A 179 4.88 -17.14 12.47
C ARG A 179 5.03 -17.83 13.83
N GLU A 180 3.96 -17.85 14.65
CA GLU A 180 4.00 -18.47 15.97
C GLU A 180 4.16 -20.00 15.90
N ASN A 181 3.56 -20.65 14.92
CA ASN A 181 3.55 -22.13 14.85
C ASN A 181 4.67 -22.72 13.99
N LEU A 182 5.11 -22.03 12.93
CA LEU A 182 6.07 -22.55 11.95
C LEU A 182 7.33 -21.70 11.85
N GLY A 183 7.27 -20.43 12.22
CA GLY A 183 8.36 -19.47 12.12
C GLY A 183 8.14 -18.42 11.00
N ILE A 184 8.85 -17.30 11.12
CA ILE A 184 8.64 -16.11 10.29
C ILE A 184 8.87 -16.37 8.77
N SER A 185 9.84 -17.20 8.40
CA SER A 185 10.13 -17.55 7.00
C SER A 185 8.95 -18.25 6.32
N TYR A 186 8.17 -19.03 7.06
CA TYR A 186 7.04 -19.77 6.52
C TYR A 186 5.82 -18.90 6.19
N VAL A 187 5.76 -17.67 6.71
CA VAL A 187 4.78 -16.68 6.26
C VAL A 187 4.96 -16.39 4.76
N LEU A 188 6.20 -16.25 4.32
CA LEU A 188 6.54 -16.01 2.92
C LEU A 188 6.31 -17.25 2.05
N VAL A 189 6.60 -18.45 2.58
CA VAL A 189 6.24 -19.71 1.92
C VAL A 189 4.73 -19.85 1.77
N MET A 190 3.94 -19.51 2.79
CA MET A 190 2.48 -19.46 2.71
C MET A 190 2.03 -18.49 1.60
N SER A 191 2.61 -17.29 1.53
CA SER A 191 2.30 -16.32 0.49
C SER A 191 2.65 -16.83 -0.92
N SER A 192 3.75 -17.57 -1.04
CA SER A 192 4.12 -18.26 -2.29
C SER A 192 3.10 -19.32 -2.68
N LEU A 193 2.71 -20.20 -1.76
CA LEU A 193 1.70 -21.24 -2.00
C LEU A 193 0.33 -20.65 -2.34
N THR A 194 -0.05 -19.58 -1.65
CA THR A 194 -1.27 -18.82 -1.97
C THR A 194 -1.19 -18.27 -3.40
N SER A 195 -0.07 -17.67 -3.79
CA SER A 195 0.14 -17.16 -5.14
C SER A 195 0.07 -18.28 -6.20
N LEU A 196 0.61 -19.45 -5.91
CA LEU A 196 0.47 -20.63 -6.78
C LEU A 196 -0.98 -21.05 -6.93
N ALA A 197 -1.74 -21.12 -5.83
CA ALA A 197 -3.16 -21.45 -5.86
C ALA A 197 -3.96 -20.40 -6.65
N LEU A 198 -3.60 -19.11 -6.55
CA LEU A 198 -4.19 -18.03 -7.34
C LEU A 198 -3.86 -18.13 -8.82
N ALA A 199 -2.64 -18.51 -9.19
CA ALA A 199 -2.27 -18.77 -10.58
C ALA A 199 -3.10 -19.91 -11.17
N LEU A 200 -3.22 -21.03 -10.46
CA LEU A 200 -4.06 -22.18 -10.87
C LEU A 200 -5.54 -21.79 -10.95
N SER A 201 -6.05 -21.06 -9.96
CA SER A 201 -7.44 -20.57 -9.97
C SER A 201 -7.70 -19.62 -11.14
N THR A 202 -6.75 -18.75 -11.48
CA THR A 202 -6.83 -17.88 -12.65
C THR A 202 -6.87 -18.69 -13.95
N LEU A 203 -6.03 -19.71 -14.05
CA LEU A 203 -5.99 -20.59 -15.23
C LEU A 203 -7.33 -21.29 -15.45
N ILE A 204 -7.93 -21.84 -14.39
CA ILE A 204 -9.14 -22.69 -14.44
C ILE A 204 -10.42 -21.83 -14.53
N PHE A 205 -10.56 -20.81 -13.70
CA PHE A 205 -11.84 -20.14 -13.47
C PHE A 205 -11.96 -18.77 -14.13
N PHE A 206 -10.83 -18.03 -14.31
CA PHE A 206 -10.89 -16.69 -14.88
C PHE A 206 -10.99 -16.73 -16.40
N THR A 207 -11.94 -15.96 -16.93
CA THR A 207 -12.08 -15.76 -18.38
C THR A 207 -11.70 -14.34 -18.75
N GLU A 208 -11.09 -14.13 -19.91
CA GLU A 208 -10.76 -12.78 -20.39
C GLU A 208 -12.04 -11.97 -20.57
N PRO A 209 -12.21 -10.80 -19.91
CA PRO A 209 -13.36 -9.93 -20.15
C PRO A 209 -13.34 -9.41 -21.58
N GLU A 210 -14.51 -9.33 -22.20
CA GLU A 210 -14.65 -8.78 -23.54
C GLU A 210 -14.13 -7.35 -23.61
N ARG A 211 -13.37 -7.06 -24.65
CA ARG A 211 -12.91 -5.71 -24.93
C ARG A 211 -14.02 -4.99 -25.70
N PRO A 212 -14.48 -3.78 -25.24
CA PRO A 212 -15.45 -3.00 -25.98
C PRO A 212 -14.94 -2.74 -27.42
N ALA A 213 -15.86 -2.81 -28.38
CA ALA A 213 -15.51 -2.64 -29.81
C ALA A 213 -14.94 -1.22 -30.11
N ASP A 214 -15.36 -0.24 -29.33
CA ASP A 214 -14.93 1.15 -29.37
C ASP A 214 -13.71 1.46 -28.50
N ALA A 215 -13.13 0.44 -27.83
CA ALA A 215 -11.97 0.66 -26.97
C ALA A 215 -10.76 1.16 -27.78
N PRO A 216 -10.08 2.23 -27.34
CA PRO A 216 -8.92 2.74 -28.02
C PRO A 216 -7.81 1.67 -28.11
N PRO A 217 -6.97 1.70 -29.14
CA PRO A 217 -5.85 0.76 -29.26
C PRO A 217 -4.94 0.84 -28.04
N ALA A 218 -4.30 -0.29 -27.71
CA ALA A 218 -3.33 -0.34 -26.60
C ALA A 218 -2.23 0.70 -26.81
N ARG A 219 -1.94 1.50 -25.80
CA ARG A 219 -0.87 2.52 -25.87
C ARG A 219 0.48 1.83 -26.01
N SER A 220 1.36 2.38 -26.85
CA SER A 220 2.74 1.90 -26.89
C SER A 220 3.51 2.40 -25.67
N MET A 221 4.52 1.62 -25.24
CA MET A 221 5.39 2.01 -24.12
C MET A 221 6.06 3.37 -24.36
N ALA A 222 6.50 3.64 -25.60
CA ALA A 222 7.09 4.93 -25.96
C ALA A 222 6.11 6.09 -25.76
N LYS A 223 4.81 5.89 -26.08
CA LYS A 223 3.78 6.92 -25.86
C LYS A 223 3.55 7.14 -24.38
N VAL A 224 3.49 6.06 -23.56
CA VAL A 224 3.34 6.19 -22.10
C VAL A 224 4.52 6.93 -21.49
N LEU A 225 5.75 6.61 -21.89
CA LEU A 225 6.94 7.32 -21.41
C LEU A 225 6.93 8.79 -21.85
N GLY A 226 6.49 9.08 -23.08
CA GLY A 226 6.31 10.46 -23.55
C GLY A 226 5.26 11.23 -22.74
N ASP A 227 4.09 10.60 -22.47
CA ASP A 227 3.03 11.18 -21.64
C ASP A 227 3.54 11.41 -20.21
N MET A 228 4.37 10.51 -19.66
CA MET A 228 5.02 10.70 -18.35
C MET A 228 5.88 11.95 -18.33
N VAL A 229 6.74 12.16 -19.32
CA VAL A 229 7.59 13.36 -19.40
C VAL A 229 6.75 14.63 -19.42
N LEU A 230 5.64 14.63 -20.16
CA LEU A 230 4.72 15.78 -20.19
C LEU A 230 4.09 16.05 -18.83
N VAL A 231 3.69 15.01 -18.07
CA VAL A 231 3.12 15.16 -16.74
C VAL A 231 4.17 15.67 -15.75
N PHE A 232 5.42 15.18 -15.82
CA PHE A 232 6.52 15.72 -15.02
C PHE A 232 6.78 17.21 -15.28
N GLY A 233 6.52 17.70 -16.49
CA GLY A 233 6.58 19.12 -16.83
C GLY A 233 5.49 19.98 -16.18
N ASN A 234 4.41 19.39 -15.68
CA ASN A 234 3.35 20.10 -14.95
C ASN A 234 3.79 20.35 -13.50
N LEU A 235 4.58 21.39 -13.26
CA LEU A 235 5.16 21.71 -11.95
C LEU A 235 4.09 21.89 -10.86
N ARG A 236 2.91 22.42 -11.22
CA ARG A 236 1.79 22.58 -10.26
C ARG A 236 1.30 21.23 -9.77
N PHE A 237 1.07 20.29 -10.69
CA PHE A 237 0.64 18.94 -10.34
C PHE A 237 1.73 18.19 -9.58
N MET A 238 2.97 18.28 -10.04
CA MET A 238 4.11 17.62 -9.37
C MET A 238 4.34 18.15 -7.95
N ALA A 239 4.24 19.46 -7.73
CA ALA A 239 4.34 20.04 -6.39
C ALA A 239 3.26 19.48 -5.44
N PHE A 240 2.03 19.34 -5.92
CA PHE A 240 0.95 18.71 -5.16
C PHE A 240 1.29 17.26 -4.81
N LEU A 241 1.75 16.45 -5.77
CA LEU A 241 2.11 15.05 -5.52
C LEU A 241 3.28 14.91 -4.54
N VAL A 242 4.30 15.78 -4.64
CA VAL A 242 5.44 15.78 -3.70
C VAL A 242 4.99 16.15 -2.28
N ILE A 243 4.12 17.17 -2.12
CA ILE A 243 3.56 17.51 -0.80
C ILE A 243 2.76 16.33 -0.26
N PHE A 244 1.96 15.69 -1.11
CA PHE A 244 1.13 14.55 -0.70
C PHE A 244 1.95 13.31 -0.32
N SER A 245 3.18 13.17 -0.84
CA SER A 245 4.07 12.06 -0.46
C SER A 245 4.46 12.07 1.02
N GLY A 246 4.39 13.21 1.70
CA GLY A 246 4.63 13.32 3.14
C GLY A 246 3.61 12.51 3.98
N PHE A 247 2.35 12.42 3.53
CA PHE A 247 1.37 11.52 4.17
C PHE A 247 1.83 10.07 4.09
N TRP A 248 2.23 9.63 2.91
CA TRP A 248 2.69 8.26 2.68
C TRP A 248 4.03 7.96 3.38
N ALA A 249 4.88 8.97 3.52
CA ALA A 249 6.11 8.84 4.32
C ALA A 249 5.80 8.55 5.80
N MET A 250 4.75 9.13 6.35
CA MET A 250 4.26 8.81 7.70
C MET A 250 3.61 7.42 7.75
N PHE A 251 2.69 7.13 6.81
CA PHE A 251 1.89 5.89 6.76
C PHE A 251 2.75 4.63 6.76
N TRP A 252 3.77 4.58 5.91
CA TRP A 252 4.57 3.37 5.74
C TRP A 252 5.38 2.98 6.97
N ASN A 253 5.58 3.90 7.92
CA ASN A 253 6.25 3.57 9.18
C ASN A 253 5.42 2.65 10.09
N ILE A 254 4.10 2.51 9.85
CA ILE A 254 3.26 1.49 10.48
C ILE A 254 3.77 0.07 10.17
N PHE A 255 4.40 -0.14 9.01
CA PHE A 255 4.89 -1.45 8.59
C PHE A 255 6.41 -1.59 8.67
N TYR A 256 7.17 -0.48 8.78
CA TYR A 256 8.64 -0.54 8.75
C TYR A 256 9.28 -0.32 10.11
N ALA A 257 8.77 0.61 10.91
CA ALA A 257 9.33 0.96 12.21
C ALA A 257 8.48 0.45 13.38
N LEU A 258 7.16 0.48 13.24
CA LEU A 258 6.23 0.11 14.32
C LEU A 258 6.39 -1.32 14.81
N PRO A 259 6.63 -2.37 13.98
CA PRO A 259 6.85 -3.73 14.47
C PRO A 259 7.97 -3.83 15.48
N PHE A 260 9.11 -3.19 15.22
CA PHE A 260 10.24 -3.15 16.15
C PHE A 260 9.89 -2.41 17.44
N TYR A 261 9.24 -1.24 17.33
CA TYR A 261 8.82 -0.45 18.48
C TYR A 261 7.83 -1.21 19.37
N VAL A 262 6.82 -1.82 18.79
CA VAL A 262 5.79 -2.58 19.51
C VAL A 262 6.38 -3.78 20.25
N ARG A 263 7.27 -4.52 19.60
CA ARG A 263 7.91 -5.69 20.19
C ARG A 263 8.97 -5.31 21.22
N ASP A 264 9.92 -4.46 20.85
CA ASP A 264 11.14 -4.24 21.63
C ASP A 264 10.98 -3.14 22.70
N VAL A 265 10.04 -2.19 22.51
CA VAL A 265 9.78 -1.09 23.47
C VAL A 265 8.52 -1.31 24.28
N LEU A 266 7.42 -1.72 23.61
CA LEU A 266 6.14 -1.97 24.31
C LEU A 266 6.04 -3.41 24.84
N HIS A 267 7.02 -4.27 24.55
CA HIS A 267 7.06 -5.70 24.95
C HIS A 267 5.81 -6.47 24.54
N PHE A 268 5.27 -6.17 23.37
CA PHE A 268 4.11 -6.86 22.81
C PHE A 268 4.50 -7.65 21.56
N GLU A 269 4.71 -8.95 21.75
CA GLU A 269 5.27 -9.87 20.73
C GLU A 269 4.40 -10.05 19.48
N LYS A 270 3.08 -9.75 19.59
CA LYS A 270 2.10 -9.93 18.50
C LYS A 270 1.90 -8.63 17.71
N PHE A 271 3.01 -8.04 17.26
CA PHE A 271 3.00 -6.72 16.58
C PHE A 271 2.09 -6.69 15.34
N GLU A 272 1.87 -7.83 14.67
CA GLU A 272 0.97 -7.94 13.54
C GLU A 272 -0.46 -7.53 13.88
N LEU A 273 -0.91 -7.77 15.11
CA LEU A 273 -2.23 -7.33 15.57
C LEU A 273 -2.35 -5.80 15.62
N ILE A 274 -1.26 -5.12 15.97
CA ILE A 274 -1.24 -3.66 16.06
C ILE A 274 -1.30 -3.02 14.67
N GLU A 275 -0.69 -3.64 13.67
CA GLU A 275 -0.80 -3.19 12.28
C GLU A 275 -2.23 -3.29 11.73
N THR A 276 -3.02 -4.26 12.20
CA THR A 276 -4.43 -4.39 11.78
C THR A 276 -5.33 -3.28 12.30
N VAL A 277 -4.91 -2.54 13.34
CA VAL A 277 -5.69 -1.45 13.95
C VAL A 277 -6.05 -0.40 12.91
N ASP A 278 -5.11 -0.07 12.01
CA ASP A 278 -5.36 0.88 10.92
C ASP A 278 -6.51 0.40 10.01
N ALA A 279 -6.41 -0.83 9.47
CA ALA A 279 -7.42 -1.38 8.57
C ALA A 279 -8.80 -1.51 9.23
N TRP A 280 -8.88 -1.97 10.49
CA TRP A 280 -10.14 -2.02 11.24
C TRP A 280 -10.70 -0.61 11.47
N SER A 281 -9.84 0.36 11.78
CA SER A 281 -10.25 1.75 11.97
C SER A 281 -10.78 2.38 10.69
N ILE A 282 -10.15 2.12 9.54
CA ILE A 282 -10.65 2.54 8.23
C ILE A 282 -12.05 1.97 7.97
N ILE A 283 -12.26 0.67 8.20
CA ILE A 283 -13.58 0.04 8.04
C ILE A 283 -14.63 0.73 8.93
N LEU A 284 -14.27 1.02 10.19
CA LEU A 284 -15.16 1.67 11.15
C LEU A 284 -15.45 3.14 10.79
N PHE A 285 -14.43 3.89 10.37
CA PHE A 285 -14.52 5.34 10.16
C PHE A 285 -14.94 5.75 8.75
N THR A 286 -14.91 4.85 7.76
CA THR A 286 -15.19 5.20 6.34
C THR A 286 -16.52 5.96 6.17
N ILE A 287 -17.61 5.53 6.83
CA ILE A 287 -18.91 6.17 6.67
C ILE A 287 -18.95 7.56 7.34
N PRO A 288 -18.63 7.73 8.65
CA PRO A 288 -18.65 9.04 9.28
C PRO A 288 -17.61 10.01 8.73
N ALA A 289 -16.40 9.52 8.41
CA ALA A 289 -15.35 10.32 7.79
C ALA A 289 -15.75 10.82 6.40
N GLY A 290 -16.35 9.94 5.57
CA GLY A 290 -16.87 10.31 4.25
C GLY A 290 -17.99 11.34 4.32
N ALA A 291 -18.89 11.25 5.32
CA ALA A 291 -19.93 12.24 5.55
C ALA A 291 -19.34 13.63 5.95
N LEU A 292 -18.29 13.63 6.76
CA LEU A 292 -17.55 14.86 7.11
C LEU A 292 -16.81 15.42 5.90
N ALA A 293 -16.07 14.59 5.17
CA ALA A 293 -15.29 14.98 4.01
C ALA A 293 -16.14 15.65 2.92
N LYS A 294 -17.38 15.21 2.72
CA LYS A 294 -18.33 15.82 1.76
C LYS A 294 -18.71 17.27 2.10
N LYS A 295 -18.62 17.69 3.37
CA LYS A 295 -18.90 19.06 3.81
C LYS A 295 -17.73 20.01 3.63
N LEU A 296 -16.56 19.48 3.31
CA LEU A 296 -15.30 20.24 3.15
C LEU A 296 -14.92 20.33 1.66
N SER A 297 -14.20 21.39 1.29
CA SER A 297 -13.53 21.38 -0.02
C SER A 297 -12.47 20.28 -0.06
N PRO A 298 -12.09 19.76 -1.26
CA PRO A 298 -11.05 18.73 -1.35
C PRO A 298 -9.75 19.11 -0.62
N MET A 299 -9.29 20.36 -0.80
CA MET A 299 -8.08 20.85 -0.13
C MET A 299 -8.23 20.93 1.38
N ALA A 300 -9.38 21.40 1.89
CA ALA A 300 -9.62 21.46 3.34
C ALA A 300 -9.68 20.07 3.97
N ALA A 301 -10.31 19.09 3.30
CA ALA A 301 -10.37 17.71 3.78
C ALA A 301 -8.98 17.06 3.81
N MET A 302 -8.18 17.26 2.76
CA MET A 302 -6.79 16.75 2.71
C MET A 302 -5.93 17.40 3.80
N THR A 303 -6.04 18.73 3.98
CA THR A 303 -5.29 19.44 5.03
C THR A 303 -5.68 18.96 6.43
N LEU A 304 -6.98 18.73 6.70
CA LEU A 304 -7.44 18.16 7.96
C LEU A 304 -6.91 16.74 8.16
N GLY A 305 -6.94 15.90 7.13
CA GLY A 305 -6.39 14.54 7.19
C GLY A 305 -4.90 14.53 7.52
N PHE A 306 -4.12 15.43 6.91
CA PHE A 306 -2.69 15.61 7.21
C PHE A 306 -2.45 16.09 8.65
N ALA A 307 -3.24 17.05 9.12
CA ALA A 307 -3.14 17.56 10.49
C ALA A 307 -3.43 16.46 11.53
N LEU A 308 -4.46 15.63 11.29
CA LEU A 308 -4.78 14.48 12.15
C LEU A 308 -3.66 13.43 12.11
N ALA A 309 -3.17 13.08 10.93
CA ALA A 309 -2.07 12.14 10.76
C ALA A 309 -0.78 12.65 11.43
N SER A 310 -0.45 13.95 11.31
CA SER A 310 0.67 14.57 12.02
C SER A 310 0.49 14.51 13.52
N GLY A 311 -0.69 14.93 14.01
CA GLY A 311 -1.05 14.92 15.43
C GLY A 311 -0.97 13.53 16.05
N SER A 312 -1.35 12.48 15.31
CA SER A 312 -1.31 11.10 15.79
C SER A 312 0.11 10.64 16.14
N TRP A 313 1.12 11.05 15.38
CA TRP A 313 2.52 10.72 15.67
C TRP A 313 3.06 11.47 16.88
N PHE A 314 2.58 12.69 17.17
CA PHE A 314 2.89 13.37 18.44
C PHE A 314 2.23 12.67 19.62
N VAL A 315 1.00 12.16 19.46
CA VAL A 315 0.35 11.30 20.47
C VAL A 315 1.17 10.04 20.69
N MET A 316 1.59 9.35 19.62
CA MET A 316 2.44 8.16 19.70
C MET A 316 3.74 8.42 20.47
N GLY A 317 4.39 9.57 20.22
CA GLY A 317 5.63 9.97 20.90
C GLY A 317 5.45 10.39 22.35
N SER A 318 4.22 10.63 22.84
CA SER A 318 3.97 11.16 24.18
C SER A 318 4.17 10.13 25.29
N SER A 319 3.94 8.84 25.03
CA SER A 319 4.06 7.79 26.04
C SER A 319 4.25 6.40 25.38
N PRO A 320 5.20 5.59 25.91
CA PRO A 320 5.47 4.25 25.39
C PRO A 320 4.48 3.23 25.98
N THR A 321 3.18 3.37 25.68
CA THR A 321 2.14 2.43 26.11
C THR A 321 1.34 1.90 24.93
N LEU A 322 0.87 0.67 25.04
CA LEU A 322 0.08 0.02 24.00
C LEU A 322 -1.23 0.78 23.70
N ALA A 323 -1.87 1.33 24.75
CA ALA A 323 -3.10 2.11 24.59
C ALA A 323 -2.89 3.39 23.77
N VAL A 324 -1.78 4.11 24.04
CA VAL A 324 -1.40 5.31 23.27
C VAL A 324 -1.06 4.93 21.83
N CYS A 325 -0.35 3.83 21.62
CA CYS A 325 -0.03 3.31 20.29
C CYS A 325 -1.31 3.03 19.48
N ILE A 326 -2.23 2.27 20.03
CA ILE A 326 -3.53 1.95 19.38
C ILE A 326 -4.32 3.23 19.10
N GLY A 327 -4.45 4.13 20.09
CA GLY A 327 -5.16 5.39 19.94
C GLY A 327 -4.55 6.28 18.85
N ALA A 328 -3.23 6.35 18.76
CA ALA A 328 -2.53 7.10 17.73
C ALA A 328 -2.82 6.55 16.33
N ILE A 329 -2.76 5.22 16.13
CA ILE A 329 -3.08 4.59 14.85
C ILE A 329 -4.55 4.86 14.48
N MET A 330 -5.48 4.82 15.43
CA MET A 330 -6.89 5.15 15.17
C MET A 330 -7.07 6.60 14.71
N ILE A 331 -6.34 7.56 15.32
CA ILE A 331 -6.36 8.97 14.89
C ILE A 331 -5.78 9.10 13.48
N PHE A 332 -4.69 8.39 13.19
CA PHE A 332 -4.07 8.36 11.86
C PHE A 332 -5.07 7.87 10.80
N ALA A 333 -5.70 6.71 11.06
CA ALA A 333 -6.70 6.11 10.18
C ALA A 333 -7.92 7.02 9.95
N LEU A 334 -8.36 7.78 10.96
CA LEU A 334 -9.40 8.79 10.79
C LEU A 334 -8.96 9.88 9.80
N GLY A 335 -7.73 10.37 9.92
CA GLY A 335 -7.14 11.33 8.98
C GLY A 335 -7.10 10.77 7.56
N GLU A 336 -6.70 9.52 7.39
CA GLU A 336 -6.69 8.81 6.12
C GLU A 336 -8.09 8.70 5.51
N ALA A 337 -9.08 8.25 6.28
CA ALA A 337 -10.45 8.07 5.82
C ALA A 337 -11.10 9.39 5.35
N ILE A 338 -10.72 10.53 5.94
CA ILE A 338 -11.21 11.86 5.53
C ILE A 338 -10.57 12.29 4.21
N GLN A 339 -9.26 12.12 4.06
CA GLN A 339 -8.51 12.69 2.94
C GLN A 339 -8.50 11.82 1.68
N ALA A 340 -8.49 10.49 1.80
CA ALA A 340 -8.27 9.59 0.67
C ALA A 340 -9.28 9.75 -0.49
N PRO A 341 -10.62 9.82 -0.27
CA PRO A 341 -11.56 10.02 -1.36
C PRO A 341 -11.39 11.38 -2.05
N ARG A 342 -11.00 12.41 -1.29
CA ARG A 342 -10.82 13.78 -1.79
C ARG A 342 -9.53 13.96 -2.58
N TYR A 343 -8.52 13.14 -2.28
CA TYR A 343 -7.30 13.09 -3.05
C TYR A 343 -7.54 12.69 -4.50
N TYR A 344 -8.22 11.56 -4.73
CA TYR A 344 -8.49 11.08 -6.09
C TYR A 344 -9.42 12.02 -6.87
N GLU A 345 -10.41 12.63 -6.20
CA GLU A 345 -11.27 13.67 -6.77
C GLU A 345 -10.43 14.85 -7.26
N TYR A 346 -9.54 15.37 -6.41
CA TYR A 346 -8.70 16.51 -6.75
C TYR A 346 -7.70 16.21 -7.87
N VAL A 347 -7.12 15.01 -7.90
CA VAL A 347 -6.25 14.56 -9.01
C VAL A 347 -7.02 14.54 -10.33
N ALA A 348 -8.25 14.02 -10.32
CA ALA A 348 -9.10 13.99 -11.53
C ALA A 348 -9.46 15.40 -12.01
N ASP A 349 -9.73 16.33 -11.09
CA ASP A 349 -10.06 17.73 -11.40
C ASP A 349 -8.85 18.53 -11.92
N LEU A 350 -7.63 18.16 -11.55
CA LEU A 350 -6.40 18.77 -12.05
C LEU A 350 -6.06 18.32 -13.48
N ALA A 351 -6.55 17.17 -13.90
CA ALA A 351 -6.22 16.56 -15.16
C ALA A 351 -6.91 17.25 -16.34
N PRO A 352 -6.20 17.54 -17.46
CA PRO A 352 -6.85 17.88 -18.72
C PRO A 352 -7.81 16.76 -19.15
N LYS A 353 -8.98 17.12 -19.68
CA LYS A 353 -10.04 16.14 -20.07
C LYS A 353 -9.51 14.98 -20.93
N ALA A 354 -8.58 15.26 -21.84
CA ALA A 354 -7.98 14.24 -22.71
C ALA A 354 -6.93 13.35 -22.01
N GLN A 355 -6.48 13.70 -20.80
CA GLN A 355 -5.36 13.04 -20.11
C GLN A 355 -5.72 12.51 -18.71
N VAL A 356 -6.99 12.49 -18.34
CA VAL A 356 -7.44 12.05 -16.99
C VAL A 356 -6.85 10.67 -16.63
N GLY A 357 -6.84 9.72 -17.56
CA GLY A 357 -6.28 8.39 -17.31
C GLY A 357 -4.77 8.41 -17.00
N THR A 358 -4.01 9.28 -17.69
CA THR A 358 -2.57 9.45 -17.43
C THR A 358 -2.34 10.06 -16.04
N TYR A 359 -3.05 11.14 -15.70
CA TYR A 359 -2.94 11.79 -14.39
C TYR A 359 -3.37 10.87 -13.24
N MET A 360 -4.41 10.06 -13.44
CA MET A 360 -4.82 9.04 -12.45
C MET A 360 -3.78 7.93 -12.27
N GLY A 361 -3.01 7.59 -13.32
CA GLY A 361 -1.84 6.73 -13.18
C GLY A 361 -0.77 7.33 -12.25
N PHE A 362 -0.54 8.64 -12.37
CA PHE A 362 0.38 9.37 -11.49
C PHE A 362 -0.13 9.56 -10.06
N ALA A 363 -1.41 9.29 -9.77
CA ALA A 363 -1.93 9.30 -8.42
C ALA A 363 -1.23 8.29 -7.47
N PHE A 364 -0.52 7.30 -8.00
CA PHE A 364 0.30 6.38 -7.22
C PHE A 364 1.73 6.89 -6.95
N LEU A 365 2.18 7.92 -7.65
CA LEU A 365 3.54 8.47 -7.48
C LEU A 365 3.83 8.97 -6.05
N PRO A 366 2.91 9.65 -5.33
CA PRO A 366 3.14 10.02 -3.93
C PRO A 366 3.38 8.82 -3.03
N ILE A 367 2.75 7.68 -3.31
CA ILE A 367 2.98 6.45 -2.55
C ILE A 367 4.41 5.98 -2.78
N ALA A 368 4.87 5.94 -4.04
CA ALA A 368 6.24 5.54 -4.38
C ALA A 368 7.29 6.46 -3.74
N ILE A 369 7.09 7.78 -3.81
CA ILE A 369 7.98 8.75 -3.16
C ILE A 369 7.93 8.59 -1.63
N GLY A 370 6.74 8.48 -1.06
CA GLY A 370 6.54 8.35 0.38
C GLY A 370 7.18 7.10 0.96
N THR A 371 7.02 5.95 0.30
CA THR A 371 7.65 4.70 0.73
C THR A 371 9.17 4.72 0.56
N PHE A 372 9.70 5.39 -0.47
CA PHE A 372 11.14 5.60 -0.62
C PHE A 372 11.73 6.35 0.58
N ILE A 373 11.09 7.46 0.98
CA ILE A 373 11.50 8.25 2.13
C ILE A 373 11.32 7.44 3.44
N ALA A 374 10.15 6.81 3.60
CA ALA A 374 9.83 6.04 4.79
C ALA A 374 10.80 4.88 5.02
N GLY A 375 11.22 4.19 3.97
CA GLY A 375 12.13 3.06 4.08
C GLY A 375 13.48 3.45 4.66
N ALA A 376 14.14 4.45 4.06
CA ALA A 376 15.41 4.96 4.57
C ALA A 376 15.28 5.55 5.99
N LEU A 377 14.21 6.32 6.22
CA LEU A 377 13.97 6.97 7.51
C LEU A 377 13.68 5.94 8.61
N SER A 378 12.81 4.96 8.35
CA SER A 378 12.42 3.95 9.36
C SER A 378 13.61 3.15 9.86
N GLY A 379 14.46 2.70 8.94
CA GLY A 379 15.67 1.96 9.31
C GLY A 379 16.59 2.78 10.21
N HIS A 380 16.81 4.05 9.85
CA HIS A 380 17.61 4.97 10.66
C HIS A 380 16.97 5.24 12.04
N LEU A 381 15.65 5.46 12.10
CA LEU A 381 14.96 5.69 13.37
C LEU A 381 15.02 4.46 14.29
N VAL A 382 14.82 3.26 13.76
CA VAL A 382 14.93 2.02 14.54
C VAL A 382 16.37 1.88 15.07
N ALA A 383 17.38 2.03 14.23
CA ALA A 383 18.78 1.91 14.61
C ALA A 383 19.21 2.97 15.65
N SER A 384 18.63 4.19 15.58
CA SER A 384 19.02 5.30 16.47
C SER A 384 18.25 5.33 17.79
N TYR A 385 17.03 4.81 17.85
CA TYR A 385 16.16 4.93 19.02
C TYR A 385 15.81 3.58 19.67
N VAL A 386 15.48 2.55 18.85
CA VAL A 386 15.02 1.25 19.36
C VAL A 386 16.21 0.36 19.74
N GLU A 387 17.20 0.22 18.85
CA GLU A 387 18.35 -0.65 19.11
C GLU A 387 19.18 -0.21 20.35
N PRO A 388 19.49 1.08 20.57
CA PRO A 388 20.19 1.50 21.78
C PRO A 388 19.38 1.27 23.06
N PHE A 389 18.04 1.45 23.00
CA PHE A 389 17.16 1.15 24.12
C PHE A 389 17.16 -0.35 24.44
N LYS A 390 17.03 -1.20 23.43
CA LYS A 390 17.06 -2.66 23.53
C LYS A 390 18.40 -3.16 24.09
N ALA A 391 19.50 -2.52 23.70
CA ALA A 391 20.84 -2.84 24.19
C ALA A 391 21.15 -2.27 25.60
N GLY A 392 20.25 -1.52 26.20
CA GLY A 392 20.43 -0.89 27.51
C GLY A 392 21.56 0.16 27.54
N VAL A 393 21.78 0.86 26.42
CA VAL A 393 22.87 1.87 26.31
C VAL A 393 22.59 3.04 27.27
N PRO A 394 23.51 3.35 28.21
CA PRO A 394 23.34 4.47 29.14
C PRO A 394 23.17 5.80 28.39
N GLY A 395 22.13 6.58 28.76
CA GLY A 395 21.86 7.87 28.12
C GLY A 395 21.22 7.81 26.74
N ALA A 396 20.78 6.64 26.29
CA ALA A 396 20.00 6.52 25.06
C ALA A 396 18.76 7.41 25.12
N ALA A 397 18.41 8.03 23.97
CA ALA A 397 17.19 8.83 23.87
C ALA A 397 15.95 7.94 24.09
N PRO A 398 14.87 8.47 24.70
CA PRO A 398 13.62 7.72 24.84
C PRO A 398 13.13 7.22 23.47
N PRO A 399 12.88 5.91 23.32
CA PRO A 399 12.60 5.32 21.99
C PRO A 399 11.32 5.87 21.36
N GLN A 400 10.32 6.27 22.15
CA GLN A 400 9.10 6.90 21.63
C GLN A 400 9.33 8.27 20.96
N HIS A 401 10.47 8.94 21.20
CA HIS A 401 10.77 10.23 20.57
C HIS A 401 11.00 10.12 19.06
N MET A 402 11.28 8.91 18.53
CA MET A 402 11.36 8.69 17.08
C MET A 402 10.08 9.13 16.36
N TRP A 403 8.93 9.01 17.00
CA TRP A 403 7.62 9.37 16.43
C TRP A 403 7.43 10.87 16.26
N PHE A 404 8.11 11.70 17.03
CA PHE A 404 8.10 13.15 16.85
C PHE A 404 8.73 13.57 15.50
N VAL A 405 9.68 12.78 14.99
CA VAL A 405 10.26 13.04 13.66
C VAL A 405 9.18 12.88 12.58
N LEU A 406 8.35 11.83 12.67
CA LEU A 406 7.24 11.61 11.74
C LEU A 406 6.17 12.71 11.90
N GLY A 407 5.83 13.08 13.14
CA GLY A 407 4.97 14.21 13.43
C GLY A 407 5.47 15.50 12.78
N GLY A 408 6.79 15.76 12.85
CA GLY A 408 7.45 16.89 12.20
C GLY A 408 7.30 16.90 10.67
N ILE A 409 7.49 15.74 10.03
CA ILE A 409 7.24 15.57 8.58
C ILE A 409 5.78 15.91 8.26
N GLY A 410 4.84 15.44 9.09
CA GLY A 410 3.42 15.73 8.94
C GLY A 410 3.10 17.21 9.07
N VAL A 411 3.73 17.94 10.04
CA VAL A 411 3.58 19.39 10.19
C VAL A 411 4.07 20.10 8.94
N VAL A 412 5.27 19.78 8.45
CA VAL A 412 5.83 20.38 7.23
C VAL A 412 4.90 20.13 6.03
N SER A 413 4.41 18.91 5.86
CA SER A 413 3.51 18.56 4.77
C SER A 413 2.15 19.27 4.89
N THR A 414 1.62 19.40 6.10
CA THR A 414 0.37 20.13 6.38
C THR A 414 0.52 21.62 6.03
N LEU A 415 1.62 22.25 6.48
CA LEU A 415 1.91 23.65 6.16
C LEU A 415 2.14 23.87 4.67
N ALA A 416 2.85 22.95 4.01
CA ALA A 416 3.05 22.98 2.57
C ALA A 416 1.70 22.84 1.81
N MET A 417 0.77 21.99 2.28
CA MET A 417 -0.56 21.86 1.71
C MET A 417 -1.39 23.16 1.84
N ILE A 418 -1.32 23.81 3.00
CA ILE A 418 -1.97 25.12 3.23
C ILE A 418 -1.36 26.19 2.32
N ALA A 419 -0.03 26.23 2.18
CA ALA A 419 0.64 27.16 1.29
C ALA A 419 0.27 26.90 -0.17
N TYR A 420 0.24 25.64 -0.60
CA TYR A 420 -0.18 25.24 -1.93
C TYR A 420 -1.64 25.68 -2.22
N ASP A 421 -2.57 25.48 -1.30
CA ASP A 421 -3.95 25.94 -1.45
C ASP A 421 -4.01 27.45 -1.69
N ARG A 422 -3.33 28.23 -0.85
CA ARG A 422 -3.37 29.71 -0.91
C ARG A 422 -2.66 30.29 -2.11
N LEU A 423 -1.50 29.75 -2.49
CA LEU A 423 -0.62 30.33 -3.50
C LEU A 423 -0.91 29.80 -4.90
N VAL A 424 -1.41 28.56 -5.02
CA VAL A 424 -1.51 27.84 -6.30
C VAL A 424 -2.96 27.47 -6.63
N ALA A 425 -3.68 26.81 -5.70
CA ALA A 425 -5.00 26.26 -6.00
C ALA A 425 -6.06 27.35 -6.17
N ARG A 426 -6.07 28.37 -5.30
CA ARG A 426 -7.07 29.47 -5.32
C ARG A 426 -6.83 30.51 -6.43
N ARG A 427 -5.66 30.51 -7.08
CA ARG A 427 -5.36 31.40 -8.19
C ARG A 427 -5.77 30.85 -9.56
N ARG A 428 -6.68 29.88 -9.63
CA ARG A 428 -7.27 29.46 -10.92
C ARG A 428 -8.11 30.62 -11.48
N PRO A 429 -7.79 31.13 -12.68
CA PRO A 429 -8.78 31.87 -13.43
C PRO A 429 -9.94 30.93 -13.72
N ALA A 430 -11.16 31.42 -13.57
CA ALA A 430 -12.41 30.71 -13.82
C ALA A 430 -12.50 30.18 -15.25
#